data_aef547966c2102676a26a12feca1df91
#
_entry.id   aef547966c2102676a26a12feca1df91
#
_cell.length_a   1.000
_cell.length_b   1.000
_cell.length_c   1.000
_cell.angle_alpha   90.00
_cell.angle_beta   90.00
_cell.angle_gamma   90.00
#
_symmetry.space_group_name_H-M   'P 1'
#
loop_
_entity.id
_entity.type
_entity.pdbx_description
1 polymer ?
#
loop_
_entity_poly.entity_id
_entity_poly.type
_entity_poly.pdbx_seq_one_letter_code
_entity_poly.pdbx_strand_id
1 'polypeptide(L)'
;MPCGIYSDQLRFEQMLEDQSTIEKASKLIVELSSNSDALSIQQLSRWVATKEAHASAIQKTICEYFLIQRIKNSAKDYEKQLKGAHAVLVSAMKCKQNTDADSCANLKSSILAFHKAYEGK
;
A
#
# COMPACT_ATOMS: atom_id res chain seq x y z
N MET A 1 11.37 8.99 -10.28
CA MET A 1 11.40 10.17 -9.39
C MET A 1 12.82 10.69 -9.26
N PRO A 2 13.04 12.01 -9.44
CA PRO A 2 14.36 12.59 -9.18
C PRO A 2 14.75 12.46 -7.70
N CYS A 3 16.02 12.20 -7.44
CA CYS A 3 16.53 12.02 -6.08
C CYS A 3 16.63 13.34 -5.31
N GLY A 4 16.37 13.29 -4.01
CA GLY A 4 16.69 14.38 -3.08
C GLY A 4 15.72 15.55 -3.01
N ILE A 5 14.61 15.51 -3.75
CA ILE A 5 13.65 16.62 -3.79
C ILE A 5 12.31 16.30 -3.15
N TYR A 6 12.07 15.05 -2.77
CA TYR A 6 10.79 14.64 -2.21
C TYR A 6 10.88 14.40 -0.71
N SER A 7 9.77 14.62 0.00
CA SER A 7 9.67 14.41 1.43
C SER A 7 9.36 12.95 1.74
N ASP A 8 10.17 12.34 2.62
CA ASP A 8 9.93 10.97 3.09
C ASP A 8 8.60 10.89 3.86
N GLN A 9 8.36 11.86 4.75
CA GLN A 9 7.13 11.89 5.54
C GLN A 9 5.90 11.94 4.65
N LEU A 10 5.93 12.74 3.60
CA LEU A 10 4.81 12.85 2.66
C LEU A 10 4.57 11.51 1.94
N ARG A 11 5.64 10.76 1.63
CA ARG A 11 5.50 9.43 1.03
C ARG A 11 4.77 8.46 1.95
N PHE A 12 5.10 8.47 3.25
CA PHE A 12 4.40 7.64 4.23
C PHE A 12 2.93 8.04 4.39
N GLU A 13 2.66 9.34 4.43
CA GLU A 13 1.27 9.84 4.51
C GLU A 13 0.45 9.42 3.29
N GLN A 14 1.04 9.50 2.09
CA GLN A 14 0.37 9.05 0.86
C GLN A 14 0.08 7.56 0.87
N MET A 15 1.02 6.74 1.35
CA MET A 15 0.80 5.30 1.43
C MET A 15 -0.32 4.97 2.42
N LEU A 16 -0.41 5.67 3.54
CA LEU A 16 -1.50 5.48 4.50
C LEU A 16 -2.84 5.92 3.92
N GLU A 17 -2.87 6.99 3.15
CA GLU A 17 -4.08 7.41 2.43
C GLU A 17 -4.50 6.38 1.39
N ASP A 18 -3.54 5.83 0.62
CA ASP A 18 -3.80 4.75 -0.32
C ASP A 18 -4.36 3.52 0.38
N GLN A 19 -3.80 3.16 1.54
CA GLN A 19 -4.31 2.04 2.33
C GLN A 19 -5.75 2.28 2.78
N SER A 20 -6.06 3.48 3.22
CA SER A 20 -7.43 3.85 3.62
C SER A 20 -8.41 3.71 2.45
N THR A 21 -8.00 4.11 1.26
CA THR A 21 -8.80 3.96 0.03
C THR A 21 -8.99 2.49 -0.33
N ILE A 22 -7.94 1.68 -0.21
CA ILE A 22 -8.01 0.22 -0.45
C ILE A 22 -9.02 -0.43 0.51
N GLU A 23 -8.98 -0.05 1.78
CA GLU A 23 -9.91 -0.56 2.80
C GLU A 23 -11.36 -0.22 2.46
N LYS A 24 -11.61 1.03 2.09
CA LYS A 24 -12.94 1.47 1.66
C LYS A 24 -13.41 0.70 0.42
N ALA A 25 -12.53 0.56 -0.58
CA ALA A 25 -12.84 -0.17 -1.80
C ALA A 25 -13.19 -1.63 -1.50
N SER A 26 -12.42 -2.29 -0.63
CA SER A 26 -12.68 -3.68 -0.26
C SER A 26 -14.05 -3.87 0.39
N LYS A 27 -14.44 -2.96 1.29
CA LYS A 27 -15.77 -2.98 1.92
C LYS A 27 -16.89 -2.81 0.90
N LEU A 28 -16.73 -1.85 -0.02
CA LEU A 28 -17.75 -1.57 -1.05
C LEU A 28 -17.86 -2.71 -2.06
N ILE A 29 -16.75 -3.37 -2.39
CA ILE A 29 -16.78 -4.56 -3.25
C ILE A 29 -17.64 -5.66 -2.63
N VAL A 30 -17.44 -5.92 -1.34
CA VAL A 30 -18.22 -6.95 -0.62
C VAL A 30 -19.70 -6.56 -0.59
N GLU A 31 -20.02 -5.31 -0.27
CA GLU A 31 -21.41 -4.83 -0.22
C GLU A 31 -22.09 -4.95 -1.59
N LEU A 32 -21.42 -4.51 -2.64
CA LEU A 32 -21.99 -4.50 -4.00
C LEU A 32 -22.09 -5.91 -4.61
N SER A 33 -21.27 -6.85 -4.13
CA SER A 33 -21.23 -8.21 -4.67
C SER A 33 -22.54 -8.99 -4.46
N SER A 34 -23.39 -8.55 -3.53
CA SER A 34 -24.70 -9.19 -3.28
C SER A 34 -25.78 -8.71 -4.25
N ASN A 35 -25.51 -7.71 -5.07
CA ASN A 35 -26.44 -7.14 -6.02
C ASN A 35 -26.09 -7.56 -7.44
N SER A 36 -27.11 -7.73 -8.30
CA SER A 36 -26.92 -8.19 -9.68
C SER A 36 -27.42 -7.17 -10.73
N ASP A 37 -27.84 -5.99 -10.31
CA ASP A 37 -28.29 -4.95 -11.23
C ASP A 37 -27.09 -4.30 -11.95
N ALA A 38 -27.35 -3.71 -13.11
CA ALA A 38 -26.30 -3.15 -13.96
C ALA A 38 -25.48 -2.07 -13.26
N LEU A 39 -26.14 -1.18 -12.51
CA LEU A 39 -25.45 -0.09 -11.81
C LEU A 39 -24.50 -0.63 -10.72
N SER A 40 -24.96 -1.60 -9.92
CA SER A 40 -24.13 -2.21 -8.88
C SER A 40 -22.92 -2.91 -9.49
N ILE A 41 -23.08 -3.63 -10.58
CA ILE A 41 -21.98 -4.29 -11.29
C ILE A 41 -20.97 -3.26 -11.81
N GLN A 42 -21.46 -2.16 -12.38
CA GLN A 42 -20.59 -1.09 -12.86
C GLN A 42 -19.80 -0.45 -11.71
N GLN A 43 -20.44 -0.14 -10.60
CA GLN A 43 -19.77 0.44 -9.44
C GLN A 43 -18.77 -0.54 -8.81
N LEU A 44 -19.13 -1.83 -8.76
CA LEU A 44 -18.21 -2.87 -8.29
C LEU A 44 -16.92 -2.87 -9.13
N SER A 45 -17.04 -2.82 -10.46
CA SER A 45 -15.87 -2.81 -11.36
C SER A 45 -14.99 -1.59 -11.11
N ARG A 46 -15.58 -0.43 -10.84
CA ARG A 46 -14.82 0.79 -10.56
C ARG A 46 -14.07 0.69 -9.23
N TRP A 47 -14.67 0.11 -8.20
CA TRP A 47 -14.01 -0.07 -6.91
C TRP A 47 -12.90 -1.12 -6.98
N VAL A 48 -13.08 -2.17 -7.78
CA VAL A 48 -12.00 -3.15 -8.05
C VAL A 48 -10.80 -2.44 -8.69
N ALA A 49 -11.04 -1.62 -9.72
CA ALA A 49 -9.98 -0.86 -10.40
C ALA A 49 -9.29 0.12 -9.44
N THR A 50 -10.06 0.77 -8.58
CA THR A 50 -9.52 1.70 -7.56
C THR A 50 -8.61 0.96 -6.58
N LYS A 51 -9.04 -0.18 -6.06
CA LYS A 51 -8.22 -1.00 -5.15
C LYS A 51 -6.90 -1.40 -5.81
N GLU A 52 -6.95 -1.90 -7.04
CA GLU A 52 -5.74 -2.27 -7.79
C GLU A 52 -4.81 -1.08 -7.99
N ALA A 53 -5.33 0.05 -8.40
CA ALA A 53 -4.54 1.25 -8.67
C ALA A 53 -3.83 1.77 -7.41
N HIS A 54 -4.53 1.82 -6.29
CA HIS A 54 -3.94 2.33 -5.04
C HIS A 54 -2.94 1.35 -4.43
N ALA A 55 -3.17 0.03 -4.55
CA ALA A 55 -2.17 -0.96 -4.13
C ALA A 55 -0.92 -0.88 -5.01
N SER A 56 -1.08 -0.68 -6.32
CA SER A 56 0.04 -0.49 -7.24
C SER A 56 0.81 0.80 -6.92
N ALA A 57 0.11 1.87 -6.54
CA ALA A 57 0.74 3.14 -6.14
C ALA A 57 1.66 2.96 -4.92
N ILE A 58 1.21 2.18 -3.93
CA ILE A 58 2.03 1.85 -2.76
C ILE A 58 3.28 1.08 -3.20
N GLN A 59 3.12 0.06 -4.04
CA GLN A 59 4.25 -0.74 -4.52
C GLN A 59 5.24 0.11 -5.31
N LYS A 60 4.75 1.01 -6.14
CA LYS A 60 5.59 1.93 -6.90
C LYS A 60 6.41 2.83 -5.97
N THR A 61 5.79 3.40 -4.95
CA THR A 61 6.47 4.25 -3.97
C THR A 61 7.56 3.46 -3.24
N ILE A 62 7.28 2.25 -2.79
CA ILE A 62 8.28 1.41 -2.12
C ILE A 62 9.44 1.09 -3.05
N CYS A 63 9.16 0.68 -4.29
CA CYS A 63 10.21 0.27 -5.23
C CYS A 63 11.03 1.45 -5.74
N GLU A 64 10.38 2.49 -6.24
CA GLU A 64 11.08 3.58 -6.93
C GLU A 64 11.61 4.64 -6.00
N TYR A 65 10.91 4.94 -4.91
CA TYR A 65 11.34 5.97 -3.97
C TYR A 65 12.24 5.38 -2.88
N PHE A 66 11.74 4.38 -2.14
CA PHE A 66 12.49 3.87 -0.99
C PHE A 66 13.61 2.91 -1.39
N LEU A 67 13.29 1.81 -2.05
CA LEU A 67 14.29 0.77 -2.34
C LEU A 67 15.42 1.26 -3.24
N ILE A 68 15.11 2.05 -4.26
CA ILE A 68 16.12 2.51 -5.23
C ILE A 68 16.88 3.73 -4.70
N GLN A 69 16.17 4.71 -4.12
CA GLN A 69 16.77 6.02 -3.85
C GLN A 69 17.16 6.24 -2.38
N ARG A 70 16.43 5.65 -1.43
CA ARG A 70 16.57 6.01 -0.03
C ARG A 70 17.18 4.93 0.86
N ILE A 71 16.98 3.67 0.55
CA ILE A 71 17.55 2.59 1.35
C ILE A 71 18.97 2.33 0.86
N LYS A 72 19.95 2.54 1.77
CA LYS A 72 21.36 2.41 1.44
C LYS A 72 21.97 1.23 2.18
N ASN A 73 22.82 0.45 1.50
CA ASN A 73 23.47 -0.71 2.10
C ASN A 73 24.46 -0.34 3.20
N SER A 74 24.85 0.91 3.30
CA SER A 74 25.71 1.43 4.36
C SER A 74 24.95 1.81 5.62
N ALA A 75 23.61 1.79 5.59
CA ALA A 75 22.80 2.16 6.74
C ALA A 75 22.84 1.08 7.81
N LYS A 76 22.86 1.49 9.08
CA LYS A 76 22.85 0.58 10.22
C LYS A 76 21.66 -0.38 10.21
N ASP A 77 20.48 0.12 9.83
CA ASP A 77 19.24 -0.65 9.82
C ASP A 77 18.87 -1.17 8.43
N TYR A 78 19.85 -1.36 7.56
CA TYR A 78 19.62 -1.76 6.17
C TYR A 78 18.76 -3.02 6.06
N GLU A 79 19.07 -4.08 6.83
CA GLU A 79 18.29 -5.32 6.77
C GLU A 79 16.85 -5.13 7.25
N LYS A 80 16.65 -4.38 8.32
CA LYS A 80 15.32 -4.06 8.84
C LYS A 80 14.50 -3.28 7.80
N GLN A 81 15.14 -2.33 7.13
CA GLN A 81 14.50 -1.52 6.10
C GLN A 81 14.09 -2.39 4.92
N LEU A 82 14.96 -3.29 4.47
CA LEU A 82 14.65 -4.21 3.37
C LEU A 82 13.48 -5.14 3.73
N LYS A 83 13.50 -5.72 4.91
CA LYS A 83 12.42 -6.59 5.38
C LYS A 83 11.09 -5.84 5.48
N GLY A 84 11.14 -4.62 6.02
CA GLY A 84 9.96 -3.78 6.12
C GLY A 84 9.37 -3.41 4.76
N ALA A 85 10.22 -3.00 3.84
CA ALA A 85 9.82 -2.66 2.47
C ALA A 85 9.21 -3.88 1.76
N HIS A 86 9.82 -5.05 1.86
CA HIS A 86 9.31 -6.28 1.29
C HIS A 86 7.94 -6.63 1.87
N ALA A 87 7.77 -6.49 3.18
CA ALA A 87 6.49 -6.76 3.84
C ALA A 87 5.37 -5.87 3.30
N VAL A 88 5.65 -4.59 3.04
CA VAL A 88 4.67 -3.67 2.44
C VAL A 88 4.29 -4.14 1.04
N LEU A 89 5.28 -4.52 0.21
CA LEU A 89 5.02 -5.00 -1.16
C LEU A 89 4.13 -6.24 -1.17
N VAL A 90 4.42 -7.20 -0.29
CA VAL A 90 3.64 -8.44 -0.19
C VAL A 90 2.23 -8.16 0.34
N SER A 91 2.10 -7.30 1.36
CA SER A 91 0.80 -6.94 1.91
C SER A 91 -0.08 -6.22 0.89
N ALA A 92 0.51 -5.34 0.08
CA ALA A 92 -0.22 -4.68 -1.00
C ALA A 92 -0.69 -5.68 -2.06
N MET A 93 0.15 -6.66 -2.41
CA MET A 93 -0.22 -7.74 -3.31
C MET A 93 -1.42 -8.53 -2.77
N LYS A 94 -1.42 -8.84 -1.48
CA LYS A 94 -2.53 -9.56 -0.86
C LYS A 94 -3.82 -8.76 -0.87
N CYS A 95 -3.75 -7.45 -0.74
CA CYS A 95 -4.91 -6.58 -0.90
C CYS A 95 -5.48 -6.62 -2.31
N LYS A 96 -4.64 -6.78 -3.34
CA LYS A 96 -5.11 -6.98 -4.71
C LYS A 96 -5.86 -8.30 -4.87
N GLN A 97 -5.43 -9.34 -4.17
CA GLN A 97 -5.92 -10.71 -4.32
C GLN A 97 -7.15 -11.01 -3.46
N ASN A 98 -7.42 -10.21 -2.44
CA ASN A 98 -8.44 -10.51 -1.43
C ASN A 98 -9.31 -9.29 -1.14
N THR A 99 -10.44 -9.53 -0.49
CA THR A 99 -11.38 -8.47 -0.07
C THR A 99 -11.57 -8.43 1.45
N ASP A 100 -10.83 -9.23 2.19
CA ASP A 100 -10.99 -9.33 3.64
C ASP A 100 -10.38 -8.15 4.40
N ALA A 101 -10.95 -7.86 5.56
CA ALA A 101 -10.49 -6.77 6.42
C ALA A 101 -9.07 -7.00 6.94
N ASP A 102 -8.69 -8.26 7.16
CA ASP A 102 -7.35 -8.60 7.68
C ASP A 102 -6.24 -8.20 6.71
N SER A 103 -6.43 -8.39 5.40
CA SER A 103 -5.45 -7.97 4.40
C SER A 103 -5.22 -6.46 4.46
N CYS A 104 -6.29 -5.68 4.61
CA CYS A 104 -6.20 -4.21 4.74
C CYS A 104 -5.49 -3.79 6.02
N ALA A 105 -5.81 -4.45 7.15
CA ALA A 105 -5.18 -4.17 8.44
C ALA A 105 -3.70 -4.54 8.41
N ASN A 106 -3.34 -5.65 7.78
CA ASN A 106 -1.95 -6.08 7.65
C ASN A 106 -1.15 -5.11 6.80
N LEU A 107 -1.73 -4.56 5.74
CA LEU A 107 -1.08 -3.54 4.93
C LEU A 107 -0.77 -2.30 5.77
N LYS A 108 -1.73 -1.83 6.55
CA LYS A 108 -1.52 -0.67 7.44
C LYS A 108 -0.39 -0.93 8.43
N SER A 109 -0.43 -2.10 9.09
CA SER A 109 0.61 -2.49 10.05
C SER A 109 1.98 -2.56 9.41
N SER A 110 2.08 -3.09 8.18
CA SER A 110 3.35 -3.18 7.45
C SER A 110 3.90 -1.80 7.10
N ILE A 111 3.04 -0.87 6.69
CA ILE A 111 3.47 0.51 6.38
C ILE A 111 4.01 1.19 7.64
N LEU A 112 3.29 1.06 8.77
CA LEU A 112 3.72 1.65 10.04
C LEU A 112 5.02 1.03 10.55
N ALA A 113 5.18 -0.28 10.42
CA ALA A 113 6.40 -0.98 10.82
C ALA A 113 7.59 -0.57 9.96
N PHE A 114 7.38 -0.44 8.64
CA PHE A 114 8.43 0.05 7.73
C PHE A 114 8.82 1.48 8.09
N HIS A 115 7.86 2.34 8.38
CA HIS A 115 8.11 3.72 8.78
C HIS A 115 9.02 3.78 10.02
N LYS A 116 8.71 2.96 11.04
CA LYS A 116 9.54 2.88 12.25
C LYS A 116 10.96 2.40 11.93
N ALA A 117 11.10 1.33 11.16
CA ALA A 117 12.39 0.79 10.79
C ALA A 117 13.21 1.80 9.98
N TYR A 118 12.55 2.54 9.09
CA TYR A 118 13.19 3.54 8.25
C TYR A 118 13.72 4.71 9.08
N GLU A 119 12.98 5.13 10.11
CA GLU A 119 13.40 6.22 11.01
C GLU A 119 14.33 5.74 12.14
N GLY A 120 14.61 4.46 12.23
CA GLY A 120 15.49 3.89 13.26
C GLY A 120 14.87 3.80 14.64
N LYS A 121 13.56 3.67 14.70
CA LYS A 121 12.82 3.61 15.98
C LYS A 121 12.35 2.22 16.36
#